data_9481e34d33f34b493574713f13b2f2f1
#
_entry.id   9481e34d33f34b493574713f13b2f2f1
#
_cell.length_a   1.000
_cell.length_b   1.000
_cell.length_c   1.000
_cell.angle_alpha   90.00
_cell.angle_beta   90.00
_cell.angle_gamma   90.00
#
_symmetry.space_group_name_H-M   'P 1'
#
loop_
_entity.id
_entity.type
_entity.pdbx_description
1 polymer ?
#
loop_
_entity_poly.entity_id
_entity_poly.type
_entity_poly.pdbx_seq_one_letter_code
_entity_poly.pdbx_strand_id
1 'polypeptide(L)'
;MLEQMGKAAKAASYQLSVLSTAEKNQVLMTIADRLEAQSAPILAANQLDLADARSHGMSEALLDRLMLNPARLKGIADDVRQVCRLADPVGVVIDGGKLDSGLRIERRRVPLGVVGVIYEARPNVTVDVATLCLKTGNAAILRGGKETYRTNAATVRVIQDALQQHGLPAGAVQAIESPDRELVNQLLKLDRYVDMLIPRGGAGLHKLCREQSTIPVITGGIGVCHIYVDKSIELEAALKVIVNAKKQRPSACNSVETLLIDAQIADSFLPALSARMAAEGITLHADARSLPLLSSGPAAVSAVTEQQYRDEWLALDLNVKLVDDLDEGIAHIREYGTQHSDAILTRTIQHADRFVNEVDSSAVYVNASTRFTDGGQFGLGAEVAVSTQKLHARGPMGLEALTTYKWVAYGDDTIRG
;
A
#
# COMPACT_ATOMS: atom_id res chain seq x y z
N MET A 1 7.12 10.71 26.84
CA MET A 1 6.59 9.42 26.35
C MET A 1 7.22 9.04 25.01
N LEU A 2 6.98 9.76 23.92
CA LEU A 2 7.47 9.38 22.56
C LEU A 2 9.00 9.32 22.45
N GLU A 3 9.72 10.21 23.09
CA GLU A 3 11.19 10.16 23.09
C GLU A 3 11.72 8.88 23.75
N GLN A 4 11.07 8.40 24.82
CA GLN A 4 11.44 7.13 25.46
C GLN A 4 11.11 5.94 24.57
N MET A 5 9.95 5.97 23.88
CA MET A 5 9.58 4.96 22.88
C MET A 5 10.60 4.94 21.73
N GLY A 6 10.99 6.10 21.23
CA GLY A 6 12.00 6.23 20.18
C GLY A 6 13.36 5.64 20.60
N LYS A 7 13.84 5.98 21.81
CA LYS A 7 15.07 5.41 22.38
C LYS A 7 15.00 3.90 22.48
N ALA A 8 13.89 3.36 23.00
CA ALA A 8 13.68 1.93 23.15
C ALA A 8 13.65 1.21 21.80
N ALA A 9 12.93 1.77 20.79
CA ALA A 9 12.87 1.24 19.44
C ALA A 9 14.26 1.24 18.77
N LYS A 10 15.00 2.35 18.91
CA LYS A 10 16.35 2.46 18.32
C LYS A 10 17.32 1.46 18.94
N ALA A 11 17.29 1.27 20.27
CA ALA A 11 18.08 0.25 20.94
C ALA A 11 17.68 -1.18 20.51
N ALA A 12 16.38 -1.44 20.36
CA ALA A 12 15.88 -2.72 19.89
C ALA A 12 16.30 -3.00 18.43
N SER A 13 16.30 -1.99 17.54
CA SER A 13 16.67 -2.17 16.13
C SER A 13 18.08 -2.69 15.95
N TYR A 14 19.03 -2.33 16.83
CA TYR A 14 20.40 -2.87 16.79
C TYR A 14 20.43 -4.37 17.10
N GLN A 15 19.59 -4.85 18.02
CA GLN A 15 19.52 -6.27 18.34
C GLN A 15 18.81 -7.03 17.23
N LEU A 16 17.74 -6.48 16.66
CA LEU A 16 17.00 -7.10 15.54
C LEU A 16 17.85 -7.22 14.28
N SER A 17 18.73 -6.26 14.02
CA SER A 17 19.54 -6.19 12.79
C SER A 17 20.56 -7.32 12.64
N VAL A 18 20.89 -8.02 13.71
CA VAL A 18 21.87 -9.11 13.74
C VAL A 18 21.24 -10.50 13.85
N LEU A 19 19.92 -10.58 13.96
CA LEU A 19 19.20 -11.86 14.01
C LEU A 19 19.31 -12.60 12.69
N SER A 20 19.52 -13.90 12.77
CA SER A 20 19.40 -14.79 11.62
C SER A 20 17.93 -14.91 11.15
N THR A 21 17.75 -15.34 9.91
CA THR A 21 16.42 -15.63 9.36
C THR A 21 15.66 -16.67 10.21
N ALA A 22 16.39 -17.67 10.75
CA ALA A 22 15.78 -18.70 11.59
C ALA A 22 15.25 -18.13 12.90
N GLU A 23 16.01 -17.28 13.58
CA GLU A 23 15.58 -16.60 14.82
C GLU A 23 14.39 -15.70 14.56
N LYS A 24 14.42 -14.88 13.50
CA LYS A 24 13.27 -14.05 13.09
C LYS A 24 12.01 -14.88 12.84
N ASN A 25 12.13 -15.99 12.12
CA ASN A 25 11.01 -16.90 11.85
C ASN A 25 10.46 -17.56 13.11
N GLN A 26 11.30 -17.95 14.07
CA GLN A 26 10.86 -18.49 15.36
C GLN A 26 10.03 -17.47 16.14
N VAL A 27 10.47 -16.22 16.18
CA VAL A 27 9.70 -15.11 16.80
C VAL A 27 8.35 -14.95 16.13
N LEU A 28 8.31 -14.89 14.80
CA LEU A 28 7.08 -14.72 14.03
C LEU A 28 6.12 -15.89 14.23
N MET A 29 6.59 -17.13 14.23
CA MET A 29 5.76 -18.31 14.53
C MET A 29 5.17 -18.23 15.94
N THR A 30 5.97 -17.82 16.94
CA THR A 30 5.49 -17.61 18.31
C THR A 30 4.43 -16.52 18.37
N ILE A 31 4.58 -15.42 17.59
CA ILE A 31 3.55 -14.38 17.49
C ILE A 31 2.25 -14.96 16.95
N ALA A 32 2.30 -15.73 15.86
CA ALA A 32 1.13 -16.37 15.26
C ALA A 32 0.40 -17.27 16.27
N ASP A 33 1.13 -18.14 16.96
CA ASP A 33 0.58 -19.08 17.94
C ASP A 33 -0.03 -18.34 19.13
N ARG A 34 0.60 -17.27 19.62
CA ARG A 34 0.08 -16.44 20.72
C ARG A 34 -1.13 -15.62 20.33
N LEU A 35 -1.23 -15.13 19.10
CA LEU A 35 -2.43 -14.42 18.62
C LEU A 35 -3.67 -15.33 18.69
N GLU A 36 -3.53 -16.61 18.40
CA GLU A 36 -4.61 -17.58 18.55
C GLU A 36 -4.85 -17.94 20.03
N ALA A 37 -3.79 -18.28 20.77
CA ALA A 37 -3.90 -18.73 22.16
C ALA A 37 -4.36 -17.61 23.12
N GLN A 38 -3.97 -16.37 22.86
CA GLN A 38 -4.32 -15.19 23.66
C GLN A 38 -5.34 -14.29 22.94
N SER A 39 -6.25 -14.87 22.17
CA SER A 39 -7.27 -14.14 21.41
C SER A 39 -8.27 -13.39 22.29
N ALA A 40 -8.60 -13.93 23.47
CA ALA A 40 -9.63 -13.38 24.35
C ALA A 40 -9.42 -11.90 24.76
N PRO A 41 -8.24 -11.46 25.24
CA PRO A 41 -8.01 -10.05 25.57
C PRO A 41 -8.07 -9.13 24.33
N ILE A 42 -7.63 -9.59 23.15
CA ILE A 42 -7.71 -8.82 21.91
C ILE A 42 -9.17 -8.64 21.50
N LEU A 43 -9.96 -9.71 21.53
CA LEU A 43 -11.38 -9.67 21.15
C LEU A 43 -12.19 -8.82 22.16
N ALA A 44 -11.89 -8.90 23.45
CA ALA A 44 -12.53 -8.06 24.47
C ALA A 44 -12.24 -6.57 24.22
N ALA A 45 -10.98 -6.21 23.93
CA ALA A 45 -10.60 -4.84 23.59
C ALA A 45 -11.31 -4.37 22.32
N ASN A 46 -11.43 -5.24 21.30
CA ASN A 46 -12.12 -4.95 20.05
C ASN A 46 -13.63 -4.69 20.26
N GLN A 47 -14.28 -5.44 21.14
CA GLN A 47 -15.69 -5.18 21.48
C GLN A 47 -15.90 -3.78 22.10
N LEU A 48 -14.98 -3.32 22.95
CA LEU A 48 -15.03 -1.97 23.51
C LEU A 48 -14.84 -0.90 22.43
N ASP A 49 -13.89 -1.08 21.52
CA ASP A 49 -13.68 -0.15 20.41
C ASP A 49 -14.91 -0.11 19.48
N LEU A 50 -15.52 -1.26 19.18
CA LEU A 50 -16.75 -1.35 18.39
C LEU A 50 -17.95 -0.68 19.06
N ALA A 51 -18.09 -0.85 20.39
CA ALA A 51 -19.17 -0.20 21.14
C ALA A 51 -19.03 1.32 21.11
N ASP A 52 -17.82 1.84 21.30
CA ASP A 52 -17.54 3.27 21.19
C ASP A 52 -17.79 3.78 19.78
N ALA A 53 -17.34 3.08 18.75
CA ALA A 53 -17.54 3.46 17.35
C ALA A 53 -19.05 3.54 16.97
N ARG A 54 -19.84 2.57 17.44
CA ARG A 54 -21.31 2.59 17.26
C ARG A 54 -21.96 3.79 17.95
N SER A 55 -21.54 4.08 19.18
CA SER A 55 -22.10 5.21 19.94
C SER A 55 -21.83 6.57 19.28
N HIS A 56 -20.75 6.64 18.47
CA HIS A 56 -20.39 7.83 17.69
C HIS A 56 -20.97 7.82 16.25
N GLY A 57 -21.90 6.91 15.95
CA GLY A 57 -22.62 6.89 14.67
C GLY A 57 -21.81 6.39 13.48
N MET A 58 -20.79 5.56 13.70
CA MET A 58 -20.02 4.95 12.61
C MET A 58 -20.91 4.03 11.77
N SER A 59 -20.75 4.09 10.44
CA SER A 59 -21.49 3.24 9.50
C SER A 59 -21.18 1.75 9.67
N GLU A 60 -22.13 0.87 9.36
CA GLU A 60 -21.96 -0.58 9.45
C GLU A 60 -20.77 -1.07 8.60
N ALA A 61 -20.53 -0.49 7.44
CA ALA A 61 -19.38 -0.82 6.59
C ALA A 61 -18.03 -0.52 7.26
N LEU A 62 -17.94 0.58 8.01
CA LEU A 62 -16.74 0.92 8.78
C LEU A 62 -16.62 0.06 10.04
N LEU A 63 -17.73 -0.27 10.70
CA LEU A 63 -17.74 -1.18 11.84
C LEU A 63 -17.27 -2.58 11.44
N ASP A 64 -17.68 -3.09 10.27
CA ASP A 64 -17.18 -4.38 9.76
C ASP A 64 -15.66 -4.34 9.52
N ARG A 65 -15.11 -3.22 9.08
CA ARG A 65 -13.65 -3.04 8.91
C ARG A 65 -12.88 -3.04 10.24
N LEU A 66 -13.51 -2.58 11.33
CA LEU A 66 -12.93 -2.59 12.67
C LEU A 66 -13.05 -3.95 13.36
N MET A 67 -14.05 -4.72 13.00
CA MET A 67 -14.42 -5.93 13.72
C MET A 67 -13.37 -7.02 13.59
N LEU A 68 -12.95 -7.54 14.74
CA LEU A 68 -12.25 -8.82 14.88
C LEU A 68 -13.19 -9.88 15.48
N ASN A 69 -13.03 -11.10 14.99
CA ASN A 69 -13.63 -12.30 15.54
C ASN A 69 -12.59 -13.43 15.49
N PRO A 70 -12.85 -14.59 16.10
CA PRO A 70 -11.87 -15.67 16.13
C PRO A 70 -11.39 -16.11 14.73
N ALA A 71 -12.28 -16.13 13.74
CA ALA A 71 -11.92 -16.51 12.36
C ALA A 71 -10.99 -15.49 11.69
N ARG A 72 -11.28 -14.18 11.86
CA ARG A 72 -10.41 -13.11 11.34
C ARG A 72 -9.05 -13.10 12.03
N LEU A 73 -9.03 -13.32 13.35
CA LEU A 73 -7.78 -13.37 14.10
C LEU A 73 -6.93 -14.58 13.70
N LYS A 74 -7.57 -15.74 13.46
CA LYS A 74 -6.90 -16.91 12.89
C LYS A 74 -6.32 -16.61 11.50
N GLY A 75 -7.07 -15.93 10.63
CA GLY A 75 -6.57 -15.49 9.32
C GLY A 75 -5.33 -14.62 9.44
N ILE A 76 -5.33 -13.65 10.38
CA ILE A 76 -4.14 -12.80 10.67
C ILE A 76 -2.95 -13.67 11.12
N ALA A 77 -3.17 -14.66 11.98
CA ALA A 77 -2.10 -15.57 12.42
C ALA A 77 -1.56 -16.43 11.25
N ASP A 78 -2.43 -16.86 10.34
CA ASP A 78 -2.04 -17.60 9.14
C ASP A 78 -1.23 -16.72 8.19
N ASP A 79 -1.56 -15.42 8.05
CA ASP A 79 -0.78 -14.44 7.28
C ASP A 79 0.63 -14.25 7.88
N VAL A 80 0.77 -14.22 9.20
CA VAL A 80 2.08 -14.19 9.87
C VAL A 80 2.90 -15.43 9.53
N ARG A 81 2.30 -16.62 9.53
CA ARG A 81 2.95 -17.87 9.12
C ARG A 81 3.40 -17.83 7.66
N GLN A 82 2.62 -17.14 6.81
CA GLN A 82 2.98 -16.90 5.42
C GLN A 82 4.23 -16.02 5.31
N VAL A 83 4.31 -14.93 6.09
CA VAL A 83 5.50 -14.05 6.13
C VAL A 83 6.76 -14.83 6.50
N CYS A 84 6.68 -15.83 7.39
CA CYS A 84 7.83 -16.69 7.70
C CYS A 84 8.42 -17.39 6.49
N ARG A 85 7.58 -17.73 5.49
CA ARG A 85 8.00 -18.46 4.27
C ARG A 85 8.66 -17.56 3.24
N LEU A 86 8.51 -16.24 3.36
CA LEU A 86 9.10 -15.30 2.42
C LEU A 86 10.64 -15.26 2.60
N ALA A 87 11.34 -15.06 1.48
CA ALA A 87 12.78 -14.86 1.50
C ALA A 87 13.14 -13.63 2.34
N ASP A 88 14.15 -13.77 3.18
CA ASP A 88 14.69 -12.67 3.97
C ASP A 88 15.63 -11.83 3.11
N PRO A 89 15.35 -10.55 2.87
CA PRO A 89 16.24 -9.72 2.07
C PRO A 89 17.50 -9.25 2.80
N VAL A 90 17.52 -9.33 4.14
CA VAL A 90 18.63 -8.82 4.94
C VAL A 90 19.88 -9.69 4.75
N GLY A 91 21.01 -9.04 4.48
CA GLY A 91 22.30 -9.74 4.22
C GLY A 91 22.53 -10.07 2.75
N VAL A 92 21.52 -9.95 1.88
CA VAL A 92 21.69 -10.19 0.44
C VAL A 92 22.68 -9.19 -0.15
N VAL A 93 23.67 -9.70 -0.88
CA VAL A 93 24.60 -8.87 -1.67
C VAL A 93 23.93 -8.53 -3.00
N ILE A 94 23.70 -7.23 -3.22
CA ILE A 94 23.02 -6.72 -4.42
C ILE A 94 23.96 -6.77 -5.61
N ASP A 95 25.17 -6.25 -5.41
CA ASP A 95 26.27 -6.22 -6.37
C ASP A 95 27.61 -6.00 -5.64
N GLY A 96 28.70 -6.11 -6.38
CA GLY A 96 30.04 -5.88 -5.87
C GLY A 96 31.11 -6.41 -6.83
N GLY A 97 32.36 -6.28 -6.43
CA GLY A 97 33.49 -6.73 -7.23
C GLY A 97 34.82 -6.35 -6.63
N LYS A 98 35.91 -6.73 -7.31
CA LYS A 98 37.29 -6.36 -6.99
C LYS A 98 37.66 -5.13 -7.82
N LEU A 99 38.17 -4.09 -7.15
CA LEU A 99 38.63 -2.86 -7.77
C LEU A 99 40.12 -2.94 -8.12
N ASP A 100 40.60 -2.07 -9.01
CA ASP A 100 42.02 -1.99 -9.39
C ASP A 100 42.94 -1.68 -8.19
N SER A 101 42.40 -0.99 -7.18
CA SER A 101 43.07 -0.73 -5.90
C SER A 101 43.32 -1.97 -5.05
N GLY A 102 42.76 -3.14 -5.44
CA GLY A 102 42.80 -4.37 -4.66
C GLY A 102 41.63 -4.52 -3.66
N LEU A 103 40.87 -3.47 -3.39
CA LEU A 103 39.66 -3.57 -2.54
C LEU A 103 38.62 -4.48 -3.17
N ARG A 104 38.04 -5.36 -2.34
CA ARG A 104 36.80 -6.08 -2.68
C ARG A 104 35.64 -5.33 -2.02
N ILE A 105 34.73 -4.80 -2.82
CA ILE A 105 33.56 -4.10 -2.34
C ILE A 105 32.29 -4.90 -2.62
N GLU A 106 31.30 -4.73 -1.77
CA GLU A 106 29.96 -5.25 -1.98
C GLU A 106 28.90 -4.29 -1.42
N ARG A 107 27.76 -4.25 -2.07
CA ARG A 107 26.58 -3.54 -1.63
C ARG A 107 25.63 -4.57 -0.99
N ARG A 108 25.48 -4.49 0.33
CA ARG A 108 24.73 -5.48 1.13
C ARG A 108 23.47 -4.89 1.70
N ARG A 109 22.33 -5.57 1.56
CA ARG A 109 21.06 -5.15 2.17
C ARG A 109 21.13 -5.21 3.70
N VAL A 110 20.58 -4.18 4.32
CA VAL A 110 20.47 -4.05 5.78
C VAL A 110 19.10 -3.49 6.15
N PRO A 111 18.59 -3.72 7.39
CA PRO A 111 17.36 -3.08 7.85
C PRO A 111 17.43 -1.56 7.75
N LEU A 112 16.28 -0.91 7.64
CA LEU A 112 16.16 0.55 7.74
C LEU A 112 16.49 1.04 9.16
N GLY A 113 16.02 0.32 10.17
CA GLY A 113 16.20 0.65 11.58
C GLY A 113 14.87 0.71 12.32
N VAL A 114 14.30 1.89 12.49
CA VAL A 114 12.99 2.10 13.14
C VAL A 114 12.00 2.64 12.12
N VAL A 115 10.89 1.95 11.97
CA VAL A 115 9.80 2.33 11.05
C VAL A 115 8.61 2.83 11.87
N GLY A 116 8.20 4.06 11.66
CA GLY A 116 6.95 4.61 12.19
C GLY A 116 5.81 4.38 11.19
N VAL A 117 4.68 3.87 11.67
CA VAL A 117 3.50 3.67 10.80
C VAL A 117 2.28 4.31 11.42
N ILE A 118 1.64 5.20 10.66
CA ILE A 118 0.43 5.89 11.05
C ILE A 118 -0.70 5.36 10.17
N TYR A 119 -1.72 4.73 10.77
CA TYR A 119 -2.78 4.07 10.01
C TYR A 119 -4.17 4.34 10.60
N GLU A 120 -5.16 4.28 9.74
CA GLU A 120 -6.57 4.45 10.09
C GLU A 120 -7.20 3.09 10.41
N ALA A 121 -8.38 3.10 10.92
CA ALA A 121 -9.34 2.05 11.31
C ALA A 121 -9.16 0.64 10.67
N ARG A 122 -8.04 -0.04 10.94
CA ARG A 122 -7.74 -1.40 10.44
C ARG A 122 -6.88 -2.17 11.46
N PRO A 123 -7.47 -2.92 12.38
CA PRO A 123 -6.70 -3.59 13.44
C PRO A 123 -5.71 -4.66 12.92
N ASN A 124 -5.97 -5.28 11.76
CA ASN A 124 -5.03 -6.22 11.14
C ASN A 124 -3.69 -5.57 10.76
N VAL A 125 -3.69 -4.28 10.39
CA VAL A 125 -2.47 -3.56 9.99
C VAL A 125 -1.43 -3.55 11.13
N THR A 126 -1.87 -3.59 12.38
CA THR A 126 -0.98 -3.69 13.55
C THR A 126 -0.07 -4.91 13.46
N VAL A 127 -0.63 -6.08 13.16
CA VAL A 127 0.11 -7.34 13.03
C VAL A 127 0.90 -7.36 11.72
N ASP A 128 0.26 -6.99 10.60
CA ASP A 128 0.89 -7.02 9.27
C ASP A 128 2.20 -6.21 9.27
N VAL A 129 2.13 -4.97 9.74
CA VAL A 129 3.30 -4.08 9.77
C VAL A 129 4.36 -4.56 10.78
N ALA A 130 3.93 -4.95 11.99
CA ALA A 130 4.87 -5.43 13.01
C ALA A 130 5.67 -6.64 12.52
N THR A 131 4.99 -7.61 11.89
CA THR A 131 5.64 -8.84 11.41
C THR A 131 6.53 -8.61 10.21
N LEU A 132 6.15 -7.75 9.28
CA LEU A 132 7.01 -7.36 8.16
C LEU A 132 8.26 -6.60 8.62
N CYS A 133 8.11 -5.70 9.60
CA CYS A 133 9.25 -5.02 10.23
C CYS A 133 10.19 -6.01 10.94
N LEU A 134 9.66 -6.90 11.77
CA LEU A 134 10.45 -7.91 12.46
C LEU A 134 11.15 -8.87 11.48
N LYS A 135 10.47 -9.31 10.42
CA LYS A 135 11.06 -10.16 9.36
C LYS A 135 12.27 -9.50 8.70
N THR A 136 12.25 -8.19 8.57
CA THR A 136 13.32 -7.41 7.97
C THR A 136 14.29 -6.78 8.98
N GLY A 137 14.19 -7.18 10.27
CA GLY A 137 15.10 -6.72 11.32
C GLY A 137 14.89 -5.27 11.75
N ASN A 138 13.70 -4.70 11.51
CA ASN A 138 13.33 -3.35 11.92
C ASN A 138 12.51 -3.37 13.21
N ALA A 139 12.67 -2.33 14.02
CA ALA A 139 11.72 -1.99 15.07
C ALA A 139 10.56 -1.16 14.49
N ALA A 140 9.39 -1.22 15.15
CA ALA A 140 8.18 -0.53 14.69
C ALA A 140 7.55 0.30 15.81
N ILE A 141 7.19 1.56 15.49
CA ILE A 141 6.32 2.42 16.31
C ILE A 141 5.02 2.61 15.56
N LEU A 142 3.92 2.14 16.14
CA LEU A 142 2.62 2.03 15.52
C LEU A 142 1.66 3.08 16.09
N ARG A 143 1.01 3.85 15.22
CA ARG A 143 -0.02 4.82 15.57
C ARG A 143 -1.30 4.52 14.77
N GLY A 144 -2.18 3.73 15.36
CA GLY A 144 -3.52 3.45 14.81
C GLY A 144 -4.52 4.59 15.01
N GLY A 145 -5.64 4.55 14.31
CA GLY A 145 -6.77 5.44 14.52
C GLY A 145 -7.32 5.37 15.96
N LYS A 146 -8.00 6.44 16.37
CA LYS A 146 -8.63 6.49 17.71
C LYS A 146 -9.67 5.39 17.92
N GLU A 147 -10.23 4.88 16.84
CA GLU A 147 -11.27 3.86 16.82
C GLU A 147 -10.76 2.45 17.16
N THR A 148 -9.45 2.24 17.18
CA THR A 148 -8.82 0.92 17.36
C THR A 148 -7.73 0.90 18.41
N TYR A 149 -7.61 1.94 19.22
CA TYR A 149 -6.44 2.09 20.10
C TYR A 149 -6.35 1.00 21.18
N ARG A 150 -7.49 0.53 21.72
CA ARG A 150 -7.51 -0.57 22.72
C ARG A 150 -7.15 -1.90 22.08
N THR A 151 -7.74 -2.16 20.91
CA THR A 151 -7.44 -3.38 20.12
C THR A 151 -5.96 -3.44 19.75
N ASN A 152 -5.41 -2.33 19.27
CA ASN A 152 -4.00 -2.24 18.88
C ASN A 152 -3.07 -2.44 20.10
N ALA A 153 -3.38 -1.81 21.23
CA ALA A 153 -2.62 -1.98 22.47
C ALA A 153 -2.62 -3.44 22.96
N ALA A 154 -3.79 -4.09 22.97
CA ALA A 154 -3.91 -5.50 23.35
C ALA A 154 -3.12 -6.41 22.39
N THR A 155 -3.20 -6.16 21.09
CA THR A 155 -2.46 -6.92 20.08
C THR A 155 -0.94 -6.74 20.23
N VAL A 156 -0.48 -5.51 20.43
CA VAL A 156 0.97 -5.24 20.61
C VAL A 156 1.50 -5.89 21.88
N ARG A 157 0.73 -5.96 22.95
CA ARG A 157 1.15 -6.70 24.18
C ARG A 157 1.39 -8.18 23.89
N VAL A 158 0.52 -8.83 23.10
CA VAL A 158 0.72 -10.24 22.70
C VAL A 158 2.01 -10.39 21.86
N ILE A 159 2.29 -9.44 20.97
CA ILE A 159 3.55 -9.42 20.20
C ILE A 159 4.76 -9.23 21.13
N GLN A 160 4.67 -8.32 22.10
CA GLN A 160 5.75 -8.05 23.06
C GLN A 160 6.04 -9.26 23.96
N ASP A 161 5.00 -9.98 24.39
CA ASP A 161 5.16 -11.23 25.14
C ASP A 161 5.90 -12.30 24.32
N ALA A 162 5.63 -12.37 23.01
CA ALA A 162 6.35 -13.27 22.11
C ALA A 162 7.82 -12.86 21.98
N LEU A 163 8.10 -11.57 21.82
CA LEU A 163 9.47 -11.03 21.75
C LEU A 163 10.25 -11.36 23.04
N GLN A 164 9.66 -11.14 24.21
CA GLN A 164 10.30 -11.42 25.49
C GLN A 164 10.61 -12.92 25.69
N GLN A 165 9.72 -13.80 25.19
CA GLN A 165 9.98 -15.25 25.21
C GLN A 165 11.27 -15.64 24.48
N HIS A 166 11.65 -14.88 23.46
CA HIS A 166 12.87 -15.05 22.66
C HIS A 166 14.03 -14.15 23.15
N GLY A 167 13.92 -13.52 24.33
CA GLY A 167 14.94 -12.63 24.87
C GLY A 167 15.10 -11.30 24.13
N LEU A 168 14.09 -10.93 23.31
CA LEU A 168 14.10 -9.68 22.57
C LEU A 168 13.34 -8.57 23.35
N PRO A 169 13.78 -7.31 23.19
CA PRO A 169 13.18 -6.21 23.94
C PRO A 169 11.76 -5.91 23.44
N ALA A 170 10.83 -5.65 24.36
CA ALA A 170 9.47 -5.18 24.04
C ALA A 170 9.45 -3.90 23.21
N GLY A 171 10.51 -3.07 23.32
CA GLY A 171 10.69 -1.87 22.51
C GLY A 171 10.80 -2.10 21.01
N ALA A 172 10.97 -3.35 20.57
CA ALA A 172 11.00 -3.70 19.14
C ALA A 172 9.67 -3.44 18.42
N VAL A 173 8.54 -3.58 19.11
CA VAL A 173 7.20 -3.24 18.59
C VAL A 173 6.44 -2.48 19.66
N GLN A 174 6.05 -1.25 19.36
CA GLN A 174 5.34 -0.39 20.30
C GLN A 174 4.12 0.25 19.65
N ALA A 175 3.02 0.38 20.39
CA ALA A 175 1.86 1.16 19.97
C ALA A 175 1.77 2.46 20.81
N ILE A 176 1.37 3.54 20.14
CA ILE A 176 0.98 4.78 20.84
C ILE A 176 -0.44 4.57 21.38
N GLU A 177 -0.55 4.33 22.68
CA GLU A 177 -1.81 3.95 23.36
C GLU A 177 -2.68 5.16 23.72
N SER A 178 -2.65 6.23 22.94
CA SER A 178 -3.46 7.43 23.19
C SER A 178 -4.09 7.93 21.89
N PRO A 179 -5.37 8.35 21.91
CA PRO A 179 -6.03 8.91 20.76
C PRO A 179 -5.61 10.35 20.45
N ASP A 180 -4.79 10.98 21.29
CA ASP A 180 -4.37 12.37 21.13
C ASP A 180 -3.65 12.58 19.80
N ARG A 181 -4.15 13.56 19.02
CA ARG A 181 -3.59 13.92 17.72
C ARG A 181 -2.24 14.62 17.83
N GLU A 182 -1.97 15.29 18.95
CA GLU A 182 -0.68 15.96 19.16
C GLU A 182 0.48 14.94 19.17
N LEU A 183 0.23 13.70 19.60
CA LEU A 183 1.23 12.63 19.51
C LEU A 183 1.59 12.25 18.08
N VAL A 184 0.70 12.48 17.11
CA VAL A 184 1.04 12.33 15.68
C VAL A 184 2.04 13.40 15.28
N ASN A 185 1.78 14.69 15.63
CA ASN A 185 2.70 15.78 15.33
C ASN A 185 4.08 15.54 15.93
N GLN A 186 4.13 15.05 17.16
CA GLN A 186 5.39 14.71 17.84
C GLN A 186 6.10 13.54 17.17
N LEU A 187 5.36 12.48 16.75
CA LEU A 187 5.93 11.35 16.02
C LEU A 187 6.56 11.80 14.69
N LEU A 188 5.92 12.73 13.96
CA LEU A 188 6.42 13.28 12.70
C LEU A 188 7.77 14.03 12.86
N LYS A 189 8.16 14.39 14.08
CA LYS A 189 9.40 15.12 14.41
C LYS A 189 10.43 14.25 15.13
N LEU A 190 10.20 12.94 15.25
CA LEU A 190 11.05 12.04 16.02
C LEU A 190 12.24 11.49 15.20
N ASP A 191 12.79 12.31 14.31
CA ASP A 191 13.83 11.99 13.32
C ASP A 191 15.15 11.48 13.93
N ARG A 192 15.41 11.81 15.19
CA ARG A 192 16.55 11.26 15.93
C ARG A 192 16.48 9.74 16.10
N TYR A 193 15.29 9.17 16.11
CA TYR A 193 15.07 7.76 16.44
C TYR A 193 14.38 6.98 15.33
N VAL A 194 13.48 7.60 14.58
CA VAL A 194 12.69 6.97 13.51
C VAL A 194 13.34 7.26 12.17
N ASP A 195 13.59 6.21 11.40
CA ASP A 195 14.31 6.29 10.14
C ASP A 195 13.38 6.45 8.93
N MET A 196 12.12 6.00 9.04
CA MET A 196 11.11 6.12 7.97
C MET A 196 9.70 6.16 8.56
N LEU A 197 8.81 6.94 7.92
CA LEU A 197 7.37 6.96 8.21
C LEU A 197 6.57 6.42 7.03
N ILE A 198 5.54 5.63 7.32
CA ILE A 198 4.61 5.07 6.35
C ILE A 198 3.18 5.44 6.77
N PRO A 199 2.54 6.43 6.15
CA PRO A 199 1.11 6.69 6.34
C PRO A 199 0.26 5.65 5.59
N ARG A 200 -0.79 5.15 6.26
CA ARG A 200 -1.77 4.17 5.75
C ARG A 200 -3.19 4.71 5.99
N GLY A 201 -3.63 5.61 5.15
CA GLY A 201 -4.93 6.26 5.29
C GLY A 201 -5.27 7.13 4.08
N GLY A 202 -6.24 8.03 4.24
CA GLY A 202 -6.69 8.90 3.16
C GLY A 202 -5.71 10.05 2.83
N ALA A 203 -6.06 10.81 1.78
CA ALA A 203 -5.27 11.93 1.24
C ALA A 203 -4.80 12.93 2.30
N GLY A 204 -5.66 13.24 3.27
CA GLY A 204 -5.34 14.17 4.35
C GLY A 204 -4.19 13.71 5.23
N LEU A 205 -4.12 12.41 5.56
CA LEU A 205 -3.02 11.85 6.33
C LEU A 205 -1.70 11.88 5.55
N HIS A 206 -1.72 11.49 4.28
CA HIS A 206 -0.54 11.55 3.41
C HIS A 206 -0.02 12.99 3.26
N LYS A 207 -0.94 13.95 3.07
CA LYS A 207 -0.59 15.38 2.99
C LYS A 207 0.03 15.86 4.30
N LEU A 208 -0.58 15.58 5.45
CA LEU A 208 -0.06 15.94 6.77
C LEU A 208 1.35 15.40 6.98
N CYS A 209 1.57 14.11 6.72
CA CYS A 209 2.88 13.48 6.89
C CYS A 209 3.92 14.12 5.98
N ARG A 210 3.60 14.34 4.70
CA ARG A 210 4.52 14.93 3.72
C ARG A 210 4.92 16.37 4.07
N GLU A 211 3.98 17.18 4.57
CA GLU A 211 4.22 18.60 4.85
C GLU A 211 4.83 18.85 6.22
N GLN A 212 4.55 18.00 7.20
CA GLN A 212 4.93 18.23 8.59
C GLN A 212 6.09 17.36 9.08
N SER A 213 6.43 16.27 8.39
CA SER A 213 7.46 15.35 8.89
C SER A 213 8.88 15.89 8.64
N THR A 214 9.77 15.70 9.63
CA THR A 214 11.22 15.81 9.46
C THR A 214 11.86 14.46 9.14
N ILE A 215 11.09 13.37 9.25
CA ILE A 215 11.49 11.99 8.91
C ILE A 215 11.13 11.73 7.45
N PRO A 216 11.93 10.98 6.68
CA PRO A 216 11.55 10.53 5.35
C PRO A 216 10.19 9.80 5.37
N VAL A 217 9.27 10.22 4.50
CA VAL A 217 7.91 9.67 4.43
C VAL A 217 7.73 8.94 3.11
N ILE A 218 7.18 7.72 3.19
CA ILE A 218 6.70 7.03 2.01
C ILE A 218 5.28 7.52 1.70
N THR A 219 5.13 8.17 0.56
CA THR A 219 3.84 8.70 0.10
C THR A 219 3.25 7.85 -1.01
N GLY A 220 1.94 7.72 -1.01
CA GLY A 220 1.20 6.92 -1.99
C GLY A 220 -0.21 6.65 -1.50
N GLY A 221 -0.86 5.65 -2.04
CA GLY A 221 -2.15 5.18 -1.55
C GLY A 221 -3.37 5.97 -2.01
N ILE A 222 -3.21 7.02 -2.81
CA ILE A 222 -4.30 7.71 -3.52
C ILE A 222 -4.18 7.32 -4.99
N GLY A 223 -5.22 6.69 -5.51
CA GLY A 223 -5.20 6.14 -6.87
C GLY A 223 -6.28 6.74 -7.77
N VAL A 224 -5.96 7.80 -8.50
CA VAL A 224 -6.75 8.19 -9.67
C VAL A 224 -6.20 7.43 -10.87
N CYS A 225 -6.68 6.20 -11.02
CA CYS A 225 -6.19 5.25 -12.02
C CYS A 225 -6.97 5.36 -13.33
N HIS A 226 -6.28 5.17 -14.46
CA HIS A 226 -6.88 5.28 -15.80
C HIS A 226 -6.77 3.98 -16.58
N ILE A 227 -7.72 3.78 -17.48
CA ILE A 227 -7.62 2.79 -18.55
C ILE A 227 -7.84 3.52 -19.88
N TYR A 228 -6.84 3.51 -20.75
CA TYR A 228 -6.98 3.92 -22.14
C TYR A 228 -7.45 2.74 -22.99
N VAL A 229 -8.56 2.93 -23.71
CA VAL A 229 -9.18 1.94 -24.58
C VAL A 229 -8.84 2.29 -26.03
N ASP A 230 -7.90 1.59 -26.60
CA ASP A 230 -7.43 1.79 -27.96
C ASP A 230 -8.42 1.22 -28.98
N LYS A 231 -8.52 1.84 -30.15
CA LYS A 231 -9.39 1.42 -31.25
C LYS A 231 -9.17 -0.02 -31.74
N SER A 232 -8.03 -0.60 -31.49
CA SER A 232 -7.70 -1.96 -31.95
C SER A 232 -8.18 -3.06 -31.03
N ILE A 233 -8.68 -2.72 -29.81
CA ILE A 233 -9.09 -3.73 -28.84
C ILE A 233 -10.45 -4.35 -29.19
N GLU A 234 -10.61 -5.61 -28.88
CA GLU A 234 -11.91 -6.28 -28.96
C GLU A 234 -12.82 -5.83 -27.83
N LEU A 235 -14.08 -5.51 -28.17
CA LEU A 235 -15.09 -4.96 -27.27
C LEU A 235 -15.24 -5.76 -25.99
N GLU A 236 -15.51 -7.07 -26.10
CA GLU A 236 -15.77 -7.93 -24.93
C GLU A 236 -14.52 -8.09 -24.03
N ALA A 237 -13.34 -8.13 -24.63
CA ALA A 237 -12.08 -8.18 -23.89
C ALA A 237 -11.88 -6.90 -23.07
N ALA A 238 -12.16 -5.74 -23.66
CA ALA A 238 -12.07 -4.46 -22.95
C ALA A 238 -13.10 -4.37 -21.81
N LEU A 239 -14.36 -4.68 -22.07
CA LEU A 239 -15.43 -4.64 -21.05
C LEU A 239 -15.14 -5.56 -19.86
N LYS A 240 -14.60 -6.76 -20.11
CA LYS A 240 -14.20 -7.68 -19.04
C LYS A 240 -13.14 -7.08 -18.12
N VAL A 241 -12.11 -6.44 -18.67
CA VAL A 241 -11.04 -5.81 -17.88
C VAL A 241 -11.58 -4.61 -17.11
N ILE A 242 -12.36 -3.75 -17.75
CA ILE A 242 -12.95 -2.55 -17.15
C ILE A 242 -13.84 -2.91 -15.96
N VAL A 243 -14.75 -3.88 -16.12
CA VAL A 243 -15.62 -4.34 -15.02
C VAL A 243 -14.78 -4.85 -13.87
N ASN A 244 -13.78 -5.68 -14.13
CA ASN A 244 -12.90 -6.18 -13.07
C ASN A 244 -12.14 -5.03 -12.38
N ALA A 245 -11.60 -4.09 -13.16
CA ALA A 245 -10.83 -2.96 -12.64
C ALA A 245 -11.67 -2.03 -11.73
N LYS A 246 -12.98 -1.92 -11.95
CA LYS A 246 -13.87 -1.11 -11.11
C LYS A 246 -14.58 -1.89 -10.01
N LYS A 247 -15.18 -3.03 -10.35
CA LYS A 247 -16.14 -3.73 -9.46
C LYS A 247 -15.49 -4.67 -8.45
N GLN A 248 -14.33 -5.26 -8.76
CA GLN A 248 -13.70 -6.26 -7.90
C GLN A 248 -13.48 -5.74 -6.47
N ARG A 249 -13.08 -4.47 -6.33
CA ARG A 249 -12.97 -3.75 -5.05
C ARG A 249 -12.98 -2.25 -5.27
N PRO A 250 -14.15 -1.59 -5.35
CA PRO A 250 -14.27 -0.18 -5.71
C PRO A 250 -13.51 0.77 -4.78
N SER A 251 -13.41 0.40 -3.50
CA SER A 251 -12.72 1.19 -2.45
C SER A 251 -11.22 0.97 -2.36
N ALA A 252 -10.60 0.34 -3.35
CA ALA A 252 -9.15 0.15 -3.37
C ALA A 252 -8.48 1.23 -4.25
N CYS A 253 -7.29 1.67 -3.82
CA CYS A 253 -6.54 2.73 -4.49
C CYS A 253 -6.09 2.41 -5.93
N ASN A 254 -6.12 1.15 -6.34
CA ASN A 254 -5.84 0.69 -7.70
C ASN A 254 -7.11 0.38 -8.50
N SER A 255 -8.30 0.74 -7.99
CA SER A 255 -9.53 0.72 -8.77
C SER A 255 -9.46 1.76 -9.89
N VAL A 256 -9.99 1.45 -11.08
CA VAL A 256 -10.03 2.43 -12.16
C VAL A 256 -11.02 3.55 -11.83
N GLU A 257 -10.62 4.80 -12.09
CA GLU A 257 -11.45 5.98 -11.83
C GLU A 257 -11.86 6.68 -13.13
N THR A 258 -11.06 6.56 -14.20
CA THR A 258 -11.34 7.20 -15.50
C THR A 258 -11.04 6.26 -16.66
N LEU A 259 -12.00 6.16 -17.59
CA LEU A 259 -11.82 5.56 -18.90
C LEU A 259 -11.54 6.64 -19.95
N LEU A 260 -10.48 6.46 -20.70
CA LEU A 260 -10.12 7.27 -21.85
C LEU A 260 -10.34 6.42 -23.11
N ILE A 261 -11.32 6.77 -23.92
CA ILE A 261 -11.76 5.94 -25.05
C ILE A 261 -11.40 6.63 -26.36
N ASP A 262 -10.67 5.93 -27.24
CA ASP A 262 -10.38 6.42 -28.59
C ASP A 262 -11.70 6.77 -29.33
N ALA A 263 -11.83 8.00 -29.80
CA ALA A 263 -13.05 8.52 -30.40
C ALA A 263 -13.47 7.71 -31.64
N GLN A 264 -12.54 7.02 -32.30
CA GLN A 264 -12.85 6.23 -33.49
C GLN A 264 -13.73 5.00 -33.21
N ILE A 265 -13.79 4.54 -31.95
CA ILE A 265 -14.66 3.42 -31.56
C ILE A 265 -15.90 3.87 -30.76
N ALA A 266 -16.10 5.17 -30.58
CA ALA A 266 -17.14 5.69 -29.70
C ALA A 266 -18.53 5.12 -30.03
N ASP A 267 -18.93 5.12 -31.29
CA ASP A 267 -20.28 4.71 -31.74
C ASP A 267 -20.60 3.24 -31.47
N SER A 268 -19.58 2.38 -31.50
CA SER A 268 -19.75 0.95 -31.21
C SER A 268 -19.50 0.60 -29.75
N PHE A 269 -18.58 1.29 -29.11
CA PHE A 269 -18.13 0.96 -27.76
C PHE A 269 -19.05 1.53 -26.67
N LEU A 270 -19.45 2.80 -26.77
CA LEU A 270 -20.20 3.45 -25.70
C LEU A 270 -21.59 2.85 -25.45
N PRO A 271 -22.38 2.41 -26.45
CA PRO A 271 -23.64 1.72 -26.18
C PRO A 271 -23.44 0.40 -25.41
N ALA A 272 -22.43 -0.38 -25.79
CA ALA A 272 -22.10 -1.64 -25.12
C ALA A 272 -21.55 -1.40 -23.71
N LEU A 273 -20.72 -0.36 -23.51
CA LEU A 273 -20.26 0.08 -22.19
C LEU A 273 -21.44 0.45 -21.31
N SER A 274 -22.39 1.28 -21.81
CA SER A 274 -23.58 1.67 -21.05
C SER A 274 -24.41 0.44 -20.61
N ALA A 275 -24.66 -0.49 -21.52
CA ALA A 275 -25.39 -1.71 -21.20
C ALA A 275 -24.67 -2.55 -20.12
N ARG A 276 -23.35 -2.70 -20.26
CA ARG A 276 -22.55 -3.47 -19.30
C ARG A 276 -22.48 -2.80 -17.93
N MET A 277 -22.26 -1.48 -17.86
CA MET A 277 -22.17 -0.74 -16.60
C MET A 277 -23.50 -0.72 -15.86
N ALA A 278 -24.63 -0.62 -16.58
CA ALA A 278 -25.97 -0.77 -15.98
C ALA A 278 -26.14 -2.14 -15.31
N ALA A 279 -25.77 -3.21 -16.01
CA ALA A 279 -25.86 -4.59 -15.48
C ALA A 279 -24.98 -4.81 -14.24
N GLU A 280 -23.85 -4.06 -14.13
CA GLU A 280 -22.93 -4.16 -13.03
C GLU A 280 -23.21 -3.15 -11.89
N GLY A 281 -24.19 -2.26 -12.06
CA GLY A 281 -24.56 -1.23 -11.07
C GLY A 281 -23.53 -0.09 -10.95
N ILE A 282 -22.79 0.19 -12.02
CA ILE A 282 -21.77 1.25 -12.06
C ILE A 282 -22.37 2.51 -12.69
N THR A 283 -22.26 3.64 -12.00
CA THR A 283 -22.66 4.97 -12.48
C THR A 283 -21.55 5.57 -13.33
N LEU A 284 -21.93 6.21 -14.45
CA LEU A 284 -20.99 6.84 -15.37
C LEU A 284 -21.05 8.37 -15.24
N HIS A 285 -19.88 9.02 -15.26
CA HIS A 285 -19.73 10.46 -15.33
C HIS A 285 -19.02 10.78 -16.65
N ALA A 286 -19.77 11.35 -17.59
CA ALA A 286 -19.41 11.45 -19.00
C ALA A 286 -18.95 12.86 -19.39
N ASP A 287 -17.92 12.98 -20.22
CA ASP A 287 -17.57 14.26 -20.85
C ASP A 287 -18.62 14.69 -21.87
N ALA A 288 -18.53 15.93 -22.37
CA ALA A 288 -19.53 16.50 -23.28
C ALA A 288 -19.69 15.69 -24.58
N ARG A 289 -18.63 14.99 -25.02
CA ARG A 289 -18.65 14.19 -26.26
C ARG A 289 -19.28 12.81 -26.05
N SER A 290 -19.01 12.16 -24.93
CA SER A 290 -19.54 10.83 -24.61
C SER A 290 -20.94 10.85 -24.00
N LEU A 291 -21.34 11.96 -23.34
CA LEU A 291 -22.61 12.10 -22.63
C LEU A 291 -23.84 11.76 -23.50
N PRO A 292 -24.01 12.29 -24.73
CA PRO A 292 -25.18 11.98 -25.55
C PRO A 292 -25.28 10.50 -25.90
N LEU A 293 -24.14 9.85 -26.23
CA LEU A 293 -24.09 8.43 -26.60
C LEU A 293 -24.40 7.53 -25.41
N LEU A 294 -23.84 7.82 -24.23
CA LEU A 294 -24.07 7.04 -23.02
C LEU A 294 -25.48 7.23 -22.45
N SER A 295 -26.04 8.46 -22.54
CA SER A 295 -27.40 8.76 -22.05
C SER A 295 -28.51 8.11 -22.87
N SER A 296 -28.22 7.64 -24.08
CA SER A 296 -29.15 6.84 -24.88
C SER A 296 -29.25 5.39 -24.43
N GLY A 297 -28.32 4.92 -23.58
CA GLY A 297 -28.27 3.58 -23.04
C GLY A 297 -28.89 3.46 -21.64
N PRO A 298 -28.82 2.26 -21.03
CA PRO A 298 -29.50 1.96 -19.77
C PRO A 298 -28.72 2.34 -18.50
N ALA A 299 -27.43 2.76 -18.60
CA ALA A 299 -26.65 3.13 -17.43
C ALA A 299 -27.15 4.45 -16.79
N ALA A 300 -26.95 4.59 -15.48
CA ALA A 300 -27.04 5.88 -14.83
C ALA A 300 -25.87 6.76 -15.29
N VAL A 301 -26.16 7.92 -15.91
CA VAL A 301 -25.15 8.80 -16.50
C VAL A 301 -25.37 10.23 -16.04
N SER A 302 -24.30 10.93 -15.70
CA SER A 302 -24.28 12.37 -15.45
C SER A 302 -23.10 13.04 -16.16
N ALA A 303 -23.13 14.36 -16.30
CA ALA A 303 -21.97 15.08 -16.82
C ALA A 303 -20.83 15.08 -15.78
N VAL A 304 -19.61 14.83 -16.23
CA VAL A 304 -18.41 14.92 -15.40
C VAL A 304 -17.98 16.38 -15.24
N THR A 305 -17.50 16.72 -14.06
CA THR A 305 -16.84 18.01 -13.79
C THR A 305 -15.32 17.87 -13.83
N GLU A 306 -14.63 18.98 -14.03
CA GLU A 306 -13.16 19.02 -14.04
C GLU A 306 -12.56 18.45 -12.73
N GLN A 307 -13.15 18.74 -11.59
CA GLN A 307 -12.71 18.25 -10.28
C GLN A 307 -12.82 16.72 -10.18
N GLN A 308 -13.86 16.13 -10.74
CA GLN A 308 -14.11 14.69 -10.67
C GLN A 308 -13.04 13.86 -11.39
N TYR A 309 -12.29 14.44 -12.35
CA TYR A 309 -11.13 13.76 -12.91
C TYR A 309 -9.95 13.65 -11.94
N ARG A 310 -9.94 14.45 -10.86
CA ARG A 310 -8.92 14.43 -9.81
C ARG A 310 -9.35 13.68 -8.55
N ASP A 311 -10.62 13.25 -8.52
CA ASP A 311 -11.20 12.58 -7.35
C ASP A 311 -11.00 11.06 -7.43
N GLU A 312 -10.66 10.48 -6.30
CA GLU A 312 -10.69 9.04 -6.07
C GLU A 312 -12.09 8.69 -5.55
N TRP A 313 -12.93 8.09 -6.38
CA TRP A 313 -14.34 7.84 -6.06
C TRP A 313 -14.54 6.88 -4.90
N LEU A 314 -13.72 5.84 -4.81
CA LEU A 314 -13.84 4.74 -3.82
C LEU A 314 -15.24 4.08 -3.81
N ALA A 315 -15.97 4.20 -4.89
CA ALA A 315 -17.35 3.77 -5.10
C ALA A 315 -17.53 3.19 -6.52
N LEU A 316 -18.73 2.71 -6.84
CA LEU A 316 -19.11 2.23 -8.18
C LEU A 316 -19.43 3.40 -9.13
N ASP A 317 -18.55 4.38 -9.17
CA ASP A 317 -18.60 5.56 -10.03
C ASP A 317 -17.39 5.57 -10.95
N LEU A 318 -17.56 5.94 -12.23
CA LEU A 318 -16.54 5.83 -13.26
C LEU A 318 -16.64 6.99 -14.25
N ASN A 319 -15.57 7.77 -14.38
CA ASN A 319 -15.48 8.81 -15.38
C ASN A 319 -15.25 8.21 -16.78
N VAL A 320 -15.85 8.80 -17.80
CA VAL A 320 -15.69 8.44 -19.21
C VAL A 320 -15.38 9.68 -20.02
N LYS A 321 -14.27 9.66 -20.73
CA LYS A 321 -13.85 10.73 -21.63
C LYS A 321 -13.47 10.16 -22.99
N LEU A 322 -13.98 10.76 -24.06
CA LEU A 322 -13.48 10.52 -25.42
C LEU A 322 -12.20 11.31 -25.65
N VAL A 323 -11.21 10.66 -26.18
CA VAL A 323 -9.93 11.26 -26.59
C VAL A 323 -9.71 11.00 -28.10
N ASP A 324 -9.07 11.92 -28.79
CA ASP A 324 -8.88 11.82 -30.24
C ASP A 324 -7.85 10.73 -30.61
N ASP A 325 -6.86 10.54 -29.74
CA ASP A 325 -5.79 9.57 -29.92
C ASP A 325 -5.07 9.23 -28.61
N LEU A 326 -4.01 8.42 -28.72
CA LEU A 326 -3.16 8.03 -27.58
C LEU A 326 -2.43 9.24 -26.97
N ASP A 327 -2.09 10.27 -27.76
CA ASP A 327 -1.38 11.45 -27.25
C ASP A 327 -2.26 12.24 -26.28
N GLU A 328 -3.53 12.46 -26.62
CA GLU A 328 -4.50 13.10 -25.72
C GLU A 328 -4.75 12.23 -24.47
N GLY A 329 -4.83 10.90 -24.65
CA GLY A 329 -4.97 9.96 -23.53
C GLY A 329 -3.81 10.06 -22.53
N ILE A 330 -2.58 10.04 -23.01
CA ILE A 330 -1.37 10.18 -22.19
C ILE A 330 -1.31 11.57 -21.53
N ALA A 331 -1.67 12.63 -22.27
CA ALA A 331 -1.72 13.99 -21.71
C ALA A 331 -2.73 14.08 -20.55
N HIS A 332 -3.90 13.47 -20.70
CA HIS A 332 -4.89 13.41 -19.63
C HIS A 332 -4.36 12.68 -18.38
N ILE A 333 -3.72 11.52 -18.55
CA ILE A 333 -3.12 10.77 -17.43
C ILE A 333 -2.05 11.61 -16.71
N ARG A 334 -1.24 12.35 -17.46
CA ARG A 334 -0.21 13.25 -16.88
C ARG A 334 -0.81 14.39 -16.06
N GLU A 335 -1.96 14.92 -16.48
CA GLU A 335 -2.61 16.05 -15.82
C GLU A 335 -3.40 15.63 -14.58
N TYR A 336 -4.14 14.50 -14.65
CA TYR A 336 -5.11 14.11 -13.62
C TYR A 336 -4.68 12.92 -12.79
N GLY A 337 -3.77 12.10 -13.29
CA GLY A 337 -3.30 10.88 -12.62
C GLY A 337 -2.46 11.14 -11.39
N THR A 338 -2.44 10.17 -10.48
CA THR A 338 -1.66 10.18 -9.25
C THR A 338 -0.39 9.34 -9.33
N GLN A 339 -0.01 8.91 -10.55
CA GLN A 339 1.12 8.02 -10.79
C GLN A 339 0.99 6.67 -10.07
N HIS A 340 -0.23 6.20 -9.85
CA HIS A 340 -0.48 4.94 -9.15
C HIS A 340 -0.47 3.75 -10.10
N SER A 341 -1.55 3.54 -10.86
CA SER A 341 -1.73 2.37 -11.72
C SER A 341 -2.55 2.74 -12.94
N ASP A 342 -1.95 2.68 -14.11
CA ASP A 342 -2.63 3.02 -15.36
C ASP A 342 -2.48 1.90 -16.38
N ALA A 343 -3.48 1.72 -17.23
CA ALA A 343 -3.54 0.63 -18.20
C ALA A 343 -3.85 1.12 -19.62
N ILE A 344 -3.33 0.41 -20.61
CA ILE A 344 -3.77 0.48 -22.00
C ILE A 344 -4.39 -0.87 -22.39
N LEU A 345 -5.53 -0.82 -23.07
CA LEU A 345 -6.14 -1.97 -23.72
C LEU A 345 -5.99 -1.83 -25.22
N THR A 346 -5.11 -2.60 -25.84
CA THR A 346 -4.72 -2.47 -27.25
C THR A 346 -4.28 -3.80 -27.85
N ARG A 347 -4.40 -3.94 -29.17
CA ARG A 347 -3.75 -5.00 -29.96
C ARG A 347 -2.58 -4.47 -30.81
N THR A 348 -2.34 -3.17 -30.73
CA THR A 348 -1.25 -2.50 -31.47
C THR A 348 -0.01 -2.43 -30.59
N ILE A 349 1.03 -3.17 -30.93
CA ILE A 349 2.28 -3.24 -30.15
C ILE A 349 2.94 -1.87 -30.02
N GLN A 350 2.91 -1.05 -31.07
CA GLN A 350 3.48 0.29 -31.06
C GLN A 350 2.78 1.21 -30.04
N HIS A 351 1.44 1.09 -29.88
CA HIS A 351 0.70 1.85 -28.89
C HIS A 351 1.00 1.33 -27.46
N ALA A 352 1.12 0.02 -27.30
CA ALA A 352 1.52 -0.57 -26.02
C ALA A 352 2.91 -0.08 -25.57
N ASP A 353 3.90 -0.14 -26.48
CA ASP A 353 5.27 0.29 -26.20
C ASP A 353 5.34 1.79 -25.88
N ARG A 354 4.62 2.63 -26.65
CA ARG A 354 4.54 4.06 -26.36
C ARG A 354 3.94 4.33 -24.99
N PHE A 355 2.80 3.71 -24.70
CA PHE A 355 2.12 3.89 -23.41
C PHE A 355 3.03 3.51 -22.25
N VAL A 356 3.69 2.36 -22.30
CA VAL A 356 4.60 1.89 -21.25
C VAL A 356 5.78 2.84 -21.06
N ASN A 357 6.31 3.42 -22.13
CA ASN A 357 7.46 4.34 -22.06
C ASN A 357 7.08 5.76 -21.65
N GLU A 358 5.88 6.22 -21.98
CA GLU A 358 5.48 7.62 -21.79
C GLU A 358 4.61 7.85 -20.56
N VAL A 359 3.93 6.83 -20.03
CA VAL A 359 3.15 6.91 -18.79
C VAL A 359 4.05 6.56 -17.58
N ASP A 360 4.31 7.55 -16.74
CA ASP A 360 5.22 7.42 -15.60
C ASP A 360 4.44 7.10 -14.30
N SER A 361 3.71 5.98 -14.30
CA SER A 361 3.01 5.46 -13.13
C SER A 361 3.80 4.35 -12.45
N SER A 362 3.53 4.11 -11.16
CA SER A 362 4.24 3.09 -10.38
C SER A 362 3.98 1.67 -10.89
N ALA A 363 2.83 1.46 -11.54
CA ALA A 363 2.48 0.25 -12.26
C ALA A 363 1.77 0.61 -13.56
N VAL A 364 2.28 0.10 -14.68
CA VAL A 364 1.71 0.30 -16.03
C VAL A 364 1.34 -1.06 -16.60
N TYR A 365 0.11 -1.16 -17.10
CA TYR A 365 -0.45 -2.41 -17.59
C TYR A 365 -0.76 -2.38 -19.07
N VAL A 366 -0.50 -3.47 -19.75
CA VAL A 366 -0.96 -3.74 -21.11
C VAL A 366 -1.95 -4.90 -21.05
N ASN A 367 -3.20 -4.65 -21.47
CA ASN A 367 -4.28 -5.65 -21.54
C ASN A 367 -4.55 -6.38 -20.20
N ALA A 368 -4.41 -5.66 -19.09
CA ALA A 368 -4.65 -6.20 -17.75
C ALA A 368 -5.34 -5.17 -16.84
N SER A 369 -6.00 -5.65 -15.81
CA SER A 369 -6.67 -4.82 -14.82
C SER A 369 -5.68 -4.11 -13.89
N THR A 370 -5.94 -2.86 -13.57
CA THR A 370 -5.17 -2.09 -12.58
C THR A 370 -5.22 -2.71 -11.17
N ARG A 371 -6.19 -3.59 -10.91
CA ARG A 371 -6.36 -4.31 -9.65
C ARG A 371 -5.19 -5.26 -9.30
N PHE A 372 -4.32 -5.55 -10.23
CA PHE A 372 -3.12 -6.35 -9.98
C PHE A 372 -2.02 -5.62 -9.21
N THR A 373 -2.11 -4.30 -8.98
CA THR A 373 -1.13 -3.56 -8.16
C THR A 373 -1.29 -3.94 -6.68
N ASP A 374 -0.76 -5.08 -6.32
CA ASP A 374 -0.88 -5.71 -5.01
C ASP A 374 0.35 -6.60 -4.77
N GLY A 375 0.93 -6.56 -3.56
CA GLY A 375 2.14 -7.32 -3.25
C GLY A 375 1.98 -8.83 -3.39
N GLY A 376 0.79 -9.37 -3.08
CA GLY A 376 0.49 -10.79 -3.28
C GLY A 376 0.41 -11.15 -4.76
N GLN A 377 -0.25 -10.29 -5.57
CA GLN A 377 -0.39 -10.49 -7.02
C GLN A 377 0.95 -10.31 -7.77
N PHE A 378 1.83 -9.45 -7.28
CA PHE A 378 3.17 -9.25 -7.85
C PHE A 378 4.21 -10.27 -7.39
N GLY A 379 3.79 -11.29 -6.62
CA GLY A 379 4.69 -12.34 -6.15
C GLY A 379 5.60 -11.91 -4.98
N LEU A 380 5.34 -10.74 -4.37
CA LEU A 380 6.09 -10.28 -3.20
C LEU A 380 5.63 -10.96 -1.90
N GLY A 381 4.51 -11.67 -1.94
CA GLY A 381 3.94 -12.44 -0.84
C GLY A 381 3.30 -11.61 0.27
N ALA A 382 3.70 -10.37 0.44
CA ALA A 382 3.15 -9.44 1.43
C ALA A 382 3.41 -8.00 1.00
N GLU A 383 2.65 -7.06 1.57
CA GLU A 383 2.73 -5.64 1.25
C GLU A 383 2.53 -4.78 2.50
N VAL A 384 3.44 -3.85 2.76
CA VAL A 384 3.26 -2.84 3.81
C VAL A 384 2.51 -1.61 3.33
N ALA A 385 2.70 -1.22 2.06
CA ALA A 385 2.05 -0.08 1.40
C ALA A 385 2.24 -0.16 -0.12
N VAL A 386 1.54 0.70 -0.87
CA VAL A 386 1.85 1.01 -2.26
C VAL A 386 2.39 2.43 -2.32
N SER A 387 3.58 2.61 -2.87
CA SER A 387 4.22 3.92 -3.03
C SER A 387 4.08 4.43 -4.46
N THR A 388 3.73 5.70 -4.62
CA THR A 388 3.72 6.37 -5.93
C THR A 388 4.93 7.30 -6.14
N GLN A 389 5.75 7.47 -5.11
CA GLN A 389 6.96 8.29 -5.19
C GLN A 389 8.10 7.58 -5.93
N LYS A 390 9.09 8.35 -6.38
CA LYS A 390 10.22 7.81 -7.15
C LYS A 390 11.38 7.34 -6.29
N LEU A 391 11.58 7.93 -5.12
CA LEU A 391 12.72 7.63 -4.26
C LEU A 391 12.39 6.56 -3.22
N HIS A 392 13.37 5.74 -2.93
CA HIS A 392 13.46 4.57 -2.09
C HIS A 392 12.64 3.39 -2.60
N ALA A 393 11.31 3.45 -2.61
CA ALA A 393 10.45 2.39 -3.10
C ALA A 393 9.30 2.94 -3.94
N ARG A 394 8.88 2.21 -4.99
CA ARG A 394 7.81 2.56 -5.90
C ARG A 394 6.95 1.34 -6.23
N GLY A 395 5.64 1.50 -6.29
CA GLY A 395 4.69 0.40 -6.44
C GLY A 395 4.44 -0.35 -5.13
N PRO A 396 3.97 -1.60 -5.17
CA PRO A 396 3.78 -2.44 -3.99
C PRO A 396 5.08 -2.63 -3.21
N MET A 397 5.06 -2.36 -1.91
CA MET A 397 6.21 -2.41 -1.03
C MET A 397 6.23 -3.72 -0.23
N GLY A 398 6.95 -4.72 -0.72
CA GLY A 398 7.25 -5.95 0.00
C GLY A 398 8.42 -5.80 0.99
N LEU A 399 9.00 -6.95 1.41
CA LEU A 399 10.08 -6.98 2.41
C LEU A 399 11.32 -6.18 1.99
N GLU A 400 11.69 -6.20 0.70
CA GLU A 400 12.87 -5.45 0.22
C GLU A 400 12.74 -3.94 0.44
N ALA A 401 11.53 -3.40 0.32
CA ALA A 401 11.27 -1.98 0.53
C ALA A 401 11.41 -1.54 2.01
N LEU A 402 11.46 -2.49 2.95
CA LEU A 402 11.76 -2.25 4.36
C LEU A 402 13.27 -2.40 4.67
N THR A 403 14.11 -2.44 3.64
CA THR A 403 15.57 -2.50 3.75
C THR A 403 16.22 -1.34 2.99
N THR A 404 17.45 -1.05 3.34
CA THR A 404 18.37 -0.24 2.57
C THR A 404 19.63 -1.06 2.29
N TYR A 405 20.72 -0.42 1.90
CA TYR A 405 22.00 -1.09 1.74
C TYR A 405 23.13 -0.29 2.38
N LYS A 406 24.21 -0.98 2.69
CA LYS A 406 25.49 -0.37 3.02
C LYS A 406 26.59 -0.91 2.12
N TRP A 407 27.62 -0.11 1.91
CA TRP A 407 28.84 -0.55 1.28
C TRP A 407 29.75 -1.24 2.31
N VAL A 408 30.26 -2.41 1.95
CA VAL A 408 31.26 -3.15 2.72
C VAL A 408 32.49 -3.27 1.85
N ALA A 409 33.63 -2.84 2.37
CA ALA A 409 34.90 -2.92 1.67
C ALA A 409 35.89 -3.77 2.47
N TYR A 410 36.51 -4.72 1.80
CA TYR A 410 37.55 -5.56 2.36
C TYR A 410 38.88 -5.22 1.67
N GLY A 411 39.88 -4.89 2.45
CA GLY A 411 41.26 -4.66 2.01
C GLY A 411 42.24 -5.59 2.71
N ASP A 412 43.49 -5.52 2.29
CA ASP A 412 44.66 -6.13 2.93
C ASP A 412 45.65 -4.98 3.16
N ASP A 413 45.42 -4.23 4.26
CA ASP A 413 46.13 -2.98 4.60
C ASP A 413 46.18 -1.95 3.45
N THR A 414 45.16 -1.98 2.60
CA THR A 414 45.05 -1.17 1.38
C THR A 414 44.86 0.29 1.74
N ILE A 415 45.73 1.16 1.24
CA ILE A 415 45.67 2.61 1.42
C ILE A 415 45.28 3.31 0.12
N ARG A 416 44.71 4.49 0.25
CA ARG A 416 44.45 5.36 -0.90
C ARG A 416 45.72 6.10 -1.26
N GLY A 417 46.19 5.92 -2.51
CA GLY A 417 47.28 6.70 -3.09
C GLY A 417 46.91 8.12 -3.42
#